data_e2b26f1c3c5184bb2e6d96c0477ce82c
#
_entry.id   e2b26f1c3c5184bb2e6d96c0477ce82c
#
_cell.length_a   1.000
_cell.length_b   1.000
_cell.length_c   1.000
_cell.angle_alpha   90.00
_cell.angle_beta   90.00
_cell.angle_gamma   90.00
#
_symmetry.space_group_name_H-M   'P 1'
#
loop_
_entity.id
_entity.type
_entity.pdbx_description
1 polymer ?
#
loop_
_entity_poly.entity_id
_entity_poly.type
_entity_poly.pdbx_seq_one_letter_code
_entity_poly.pdbx_strand_id
1 'polypeptide(L)'
;MNRIVHLALKVENLEKATEFYEKVFGFKQVETRKTRDHISRHMTDGTLDFTLMKYDEGTRSAESLAAGEKPCIHHFAVEVDDVDARVADLKKYGCEIVSDPGVIPVKFRAPDGIVAEIVPARRYKTSKSA
;
A
#
# COMPACT_ATOMS: atom_id res chain seq x y z
N MET A 1 13.54 -1.79 -13.81
CA MET A 1 14.14 -1.33 -12.55
C MET A 1 13.14 -1.47 -11.42
N ASN A 2 13.56 -1.98 -10.29
CA ASN A 2 12.70 -2.14 -9.13
C ASN A 2 12.83 -0.90 -8.24
N ARG A 3 11.69 -0.28 -7.90
CA ARG A 3 11.72 0.91 -7.05
C ARG A 3 10.48 0.97 -6.14
N ILE A 4 10.63 1.58 -4.99
CA ILE A 4 9.49 1.79 -4.08
C ILE A 4 8.64 2.92 -4.64
N VAL A 5 7.34 2.65 -4.82
CA VAL A 5 6.39 3.60 -5.41
C VAL A 5 5.18 3.89 -4.52
N HIS A 6 5.05 3.18 -3.41
CA HIS A 6 3.85 3.27 -2.58
C HIS A 6 4.19 2.98 -1.13
N LEU A 7 3.60 3.78 -0.24
CA LEU A 7 3.68 3.59 1.20
C LEU A 7 2.27 3.77 1.77
N ALA A 8 1.78 2.80 2.52
CA ALA A 8 0.44 2.85 3.09
C ALA A 8 0.49 2.91 4.61
N LEU A 9 -0.29 3.81 5.18
CA LEU A 9 -0.49 3.93 6.62
C LEU A 9 -1.89 3.47 6.99
N LYS A 10 -2.01 2.69 8.04
CA LYS A 10 -3.29 2.37 8.67
C LYS A 10 -3.57 3.45 9.71
N VAL A 11 -4.69 4.15 9.57
CA VAL A 11 -5.06 5.27 10.46
C VAL A 11 -6.46 5.05 11.04
N GLU A 12 -6.75 5.71 12.17
CA GLU A 12 -8.07 5.64 12.78
C GLU A 12 -8.96 6.81 12.35
N ASN A 13 -8.38 7.99 12.13
CA ASN A 13 -9.11 9.17 11.71
C ASN A 13 -8.56 9.67 10.37
N LEU A 14 -9.25 9.31 9.31
CA LEU A 14 -8.82 9.61 7.95
C LEU A 14 -8.69 11.11 7.69
N GLU A 15 -9.70 11.89 8.09
CA GLU A 15 -9.72 13.33 7.81
C GLU A 15 -8.63 14.07 8.59
N LYS A 16 -8.40 13.70 9.84
CA LYS A 16 -7.37 14.31 10.67
C LYS A 16 -5.97 13.99 10.12
N ALA A 17 -5.75 12.76 9.71
CA ALA A 17 -4.47 12.38 9.10
C ALA A 17 -4.26 13.12 7.77
N THR A 18 -5.29 13.18 6.93
CA THR A 18 -5.24 13.91 5.67
C THR A 18 -4.84 15.36 5.89
N GLU A 19 -5.53 16.04 6.80
CA GLU A 19 -5.25 17.45 7.12
C GLU A 19 -3.82 17.64 7.58
N PHE A 20 -3.32 16.75 8.43
CA PHE A 20 -1.95 16.84 8.92
C PHE A 20 -0.93 16.83 7.78
N TYR A 21 -1.02 15.83 6.88
CA TYR A 21 -0.04 15.73 5.80
C TYR A 21 -0.19 16.83 4.76
N GLU A 22 -1.40 17.34 4.56
CA GLU A 22 -1.61 18.49 3.67
C GLU A 22 -1.02 19.76 4.25
N LYS A 23 -1.32 20.07 5.52
CA LYS A 23 -0.94 21.36 6.12
C LYS A 23 0.53 21.42 6.50
N VAL A 24 1.07 20.35 7.04
CA VAL A 24 2.47 20.35 7.51
C VAL A 24 3.45 20.14 6.37
N PHE A 25 3.18 19.23 5.46
CA PHE A 25 4.14 18.84 4.43
C PHE A 25 3.69 19.20 2.99
N GLY A 26 2.48 19.68 2.82
CA GLY A 26 2.00 20.06 1.49
C GLY A 26 1.69 18.88 0.57
N PHE A 27 1.44 17.71 1.13
CA PHE A 27 1.06 16.55 0.33
C PHE A 27 -0.28 16.83 -0.36
N LYS A 28 -0.48 16.28 -1.56
CA LYS A 28 -1.67 16.49 -2.36
C LYS A 28 -2.53 15.24 -2.38
N GLN A 29 -3.85 15.40 -2.30
CA GLN A 29 -4.78 14.31 -2.53
C GLN A 29 -4.83 13.98 -4.02
N VAL A 30 -4.83 12.69 -4.35
CA VAL A 30 -4.94 12.20 -5.73
C VAL A 30 -6.32 11.60 -5.96
N GLU A 31 -6.72 10.66 -5.12
CA GLU A 31 -8.05 10.04 -5.22
C GLU A 31 -8.40 9.34 -3.91
N THR A 32 -9.70 9.10 -3.71
CA THR A 32 -10.21 8.34 -2.58
C THR A 32 -11.05 7.20 -3.13
N ARG A 33 -10.85 5.99 -2.61
CA ARG A 33 -11.60 4.80 -3.00
C ARG A 33 -12.20 4.12 -1.78
N LYS A 34 -13.42 3.59 -1.93
CA LYS A 34 -14.03 2.73 -0.95
C LYS A 34 -13.95 1.30 -1.48
N THR A 35 -13.32 0.40 -0.75
CA THR A 35 -13.32 -1.03 -1.04
C THR A 35 -14.21 -1.73 -0.03
N ARG A 36 -14.22 -3.08 -0.03
CA ARG A 36 -15.15 -3.84 0.82
C ARG A 36 -15.11 -3.44 2.29
N ASP A 37 -13.93 -3.30 2.87
CA ASP A 37 -13.76 -3.13 4.30
C ASP A 37 -12.95 -1.90 4.70
N HIS A 38 -12.60 -1.04 3.74
CA HIS A 38 -11.83 0.16 4.08
C HIS A 38 -11.96 1.27 3.04
N ILE A 39 -11.56 2.47 3.45
CA ILE A 39 -11.39 3.61 2.58
C ILE A 39 -9.90 3.85 2.41
N SER A 40 -9.46 4.02 1.17
CA SER A 40 -8.09 4.37 0.84
C SER A 40 -8.06 5.78 0.26
N ARG A 41 -7.33 6.67 0.92
CA ARG A 41 -7.08 8.01 0.39
C ARG A 41 -5.66 8.06 -0.11
N HIS A 42 -5.52 8.11 -1.43
CA HIS A 42 -4.22 8.22 -2.08
C HIS A 42 -3.79 9.68 -2.11
N MET A 43 -2.61 9.93 -1.56
CA MET A 43 -1.96 11.23 -1.57
C MET A 43 -0.59 11.09 -2.24
N THR A 44 0.09 12.18 -2.45
CA THR A 44 1.45 12.16 -3.00
C THR A 44 2.29 13.30 -2.46
N ASP A 45 3.58 13.02 -2.29
CA ASP A 45 4.61 14.03 -2.02
C ASP A 45 5.22 14.57 -3.32
N GLY A 46 4.73 14.11 -4.48
CA GLY A 46 5.26 14.43 -5.80
C GLY A 46 6.11 13.34 -6.41
N THR A 47 6.46 12.30 -5.64
CA THR A 47 7.33 11.22 -6.11
C THR A 47 6.70 9.84 -5.98
N LEU A 48 5.98 9.56 -4.89
CA LEU A 48 5.37 8.26 -4.66
C LEU A 48 3.91 8.41 -4.23
N ASP A 49 3.21 7.30 -4.26
CA ASP A 49 1.85 7.20 -3.73
C ASP A 49 1.93 7.00 -2.21
N PHE A 50 1.29 7.90 -1.47
CA PHE A 50 1.23 7.86 -0.02
C PHE A 50 -0.23 7.67 0.37
N THR A 51 -0.59 6.47 0.80
CA THR A 51 -1.99 6.09 1.03
C THR A 51 -2.32 6.05 2.50
N LEU A 52 -3.44 6.67 2.87
CA LEU A 52 -4.02 6.57 4.20
C LEU A 52 -5.19 5.58 4.11
N MET A 53 -5.17 4.53 4.95
CA MET A 53 -6.19 3.48 4.95
C MET A 53 -6.96 3.53 6.27
N LYS A 54 -8.27 3.66 6.17
CA LYS A 54 -9.17 3.57 7.34
C LYS A 54 -10.07 2.36 7.15
N TYR A 55 -9.88 1.35 7.97
CA TYR A 55 -10.72 0.16 7.94
C TYR A 55 -12.05 0.42 8.63
N ASP A 56 -13.09 -0.26 8.17
CA ASP A 56 -14.41 -0.21 8.81
C ASP A 56 -14.28 -0.71 10.25
N GLU A 57 -15.08 -0.16 11.14
CA GLU A 57 -15.05 -0.52 12.55
C GLU A 57 -15.30 -2.01 12.72
N GLY A 58 -14.51 -2.66 13.56
CA GLY A 58 -14.63 -4.09 13.82
C GLY A 58 -14.00 -4.99 12.76
N THR A 59 -13.36 -4.43 11.72
CA THR A 59 -12.72 -5.23 10.69
C THR A 59 -11.55 -6.03 11.25
N ARG A 60 -11.56 -7.35 11.00
CA ARG A 60 -10.48 -8.25 11.42
C ARG A 60 -10.02 -9.14 10.27
N SER A 61 -10.05 -8.62 9.04
CA SER A 61 -9.53 -9.34 7.88
C SER A 61 -8.02 -9.56 8.02
N ALA A 62 -7.52 -10.59 7.35
CA ALA A 62 -6.08 -10.87 7.35
C ALA A 62 -5.28 -9.66 6.86
N GLU A 63 -5.79 -8.97 5.84
CA GLU A 63 -5.14 -7.77 5.32
C GLU A 63 -5.12 -6.65 6.36
N SER A 64 -6.25 -6.40 7.04
CA SER A 64 -6.32 -5.37 8.07
C SER A 64 -5.31 -5.61 9.20
N LEU A 65 -5.13 -6.87 9.57
CA LEU A 65 -4.27 -7.27 10.69
C LEU A 65 -2.83 -7.57 10.30
N ALA A 66 -2.50 -7.53 9.01
CA ALA A 66 -1.20 -7.99 8.52
C ALA A 66 0.00 -7.30 9.19
N ALA A 67 -0.12 -6.01 9.50
CA ALA A 67 0.92 -5.24 10.16
C ALA A 67 0.55 -4.86 11.61
N GLY A 68 -0.49 -5.48 12.17
CA GLY A 68 -0.95 -5.24 13.53
C GLY A 68 -2.31 -4.57 13.61
N GLU A 69 -2.86 -4.51 14.82
CA GLU A 69 -4.20 -3.97 15.04
C GLU A 69 -4.26 -2.45 15.11
N LYS A 70 -3.17 -1.82 15.52
CA LYS A 70 -3.11 -0.38 15.78
C LYS A 70 -2.71 0.41 14.54
N PRO A 71 -2.90 1.75 14.55
CA PRO A 71 -2.33 2.60 13.51
C PRO A 71 -0.84 2.35 13.34
N CYS A 72 -0.39 2.26 12.11
CA CYS A 72 1.00 1.89 11.81
C CYS A 72 1.34 2.20 10.35
N ILE A 73 2.62 2.13 10.01
CA ILE A 73 3.06 2.00 8.63
C ILE A 73 2.72 0.57 8.23
N HIS A 74 1.73 0.42 7.36
CA HIS A 74 1.13 -0.88 7.08
C HIS A 74 1.93 -1.69 6.06
N HIS A 75 2.28 -1.08 4.95
CA HIS A 75 3.07 -1.76 3.91
C HIS A 75 3.64 -0.76 2.91
N PHE A 76 4.56 -1.24 2.09
CA PHE A 76 5.07 -0.50 0.95
C PHE A 76 4.97 -1.38 -0.31
N ALA A 77 5.07 -0.76 -1.48
CA ALA A 77 5.04 -1.51 -2.74
C ALA A 77 6.26 -1.19 -3.60
N VAL A 78 6.75 -2.22 -4.26
CA VAL A 78 7.85 -2.12 -5.22
C VAL A 78 7.28 -2.28 -6.63
N GLU A 79 7.56 -1.32 -7.49
CA GLU A 79 7.24 -1.39 -8.91
C GLU A 79 8.25 -2.29 -9.59
N VAL A 80 7.76 -3.26 -10.38
CA VAL A 80 8.61 -4.21 -11.10
C VAL A 80 8.21 -4.26 -12.57
N ASP A 81 9.14 -4.66 -13.43
CA ASP A 81 8.89 -4.75 -14.86
C ASP A 81 8.04 -5.99 -15.21
N ASP A 82 8.28 -7.09 -14.51
CA ASP A 82 7.60 -8.36 -14.76
C ASP A 82 7.11 -8.93 -13.42
N VAL A 83 5.82 -8.75 -13.16
CA VAL A 83 5.21 -9.18 -11.89
C VAL A 83 5.34 -10.70 -11.72
N ASP A 84 5.04 -11.49 -12.76
CA ASP A 84 5.07 -12.95 -12.65
C ASP A 84 6.47 -13.46 -12.36
N ALA A 85 7.49 -12.87 -13.00
CA ALA A 85 8.88 -13.24 -12.74
C ALA A 85 9.28 -12.92 -11.30
N ARG A 86 8.83 -11.78 -10.76
CA ARG A 86 9.14 -11.41 -9.37
C ARG A 86 8.41 -12.32 -8.38
N VAL A 87 7.16 -12.69 -8.67
CA VAL A 87 6.44 -13.66 -7.83
C VAL A 87 7.19 -14.98 -7.76
N ALA A 88 7.70 -15.46 -8.91
CA ALA A 88 8.51 -16.68 -8.94
C ALA A 88 9.76 -16.56 -8.08
N ASP A 89 10.45 -15.42 -8.14
CA ASP A 89 11.62 -15.15 -7.32
C ASP A 89 11.28 -15.14 -5.82
N LEU A 90 10.17 -14.50 -5.44
CA LEU A 90 9.71 -14.46 -4.05
C LEU A 90 9.46 -15.87 -3.52
N LYS A 91 8.76 -16.69 -4.30
CA LYS A 91 8.49 -18.10 -3.92
C LYS A 91 9.78 -18.91 -3.79
N LYS A 92 10.69 -18.71 -4.74
CA LYS A 92 11.97 -19.41 -4.72
C LYS A 92 12.80 -19.03 -3.50
N TYR A 93 12.73 -17.77 -3.08
CA TYR A 93 13.42 -17.32 -1.87
C TYR A 93 12.76 -17.81 -0.58
N GLY A 94 11.51 -18.26 -0.65
CA GLY A 94 10.77 -18.78 0.49
C GLY A 94 9.78 -17.81 1.10
N CYS A 95 9.45 -16.73 0.40
CA CYS A 95 8.46 -15.76 0.90
C CYS A 95 7.04 -16.28 0.76
N GLU A 96 6.22 -16.00 1.76
CA GLU A 96 4.78 -16.27 1.70
C GLU A 96 4.10 -15.24 0.80
N ILE A 97 3.30 -15.70 -0.17
CA ILE A 97 2.44 -14.83 -0.96
C ILE A 97 1.10 -14.77 -0.23
N VAL A 98 0.72 -13.57 0.21
CA VAL A 98 -0.47 -13.37 1.05
C VAL A 98 -1.72 -13.19 0.20
N SER A 99 -1.63 -12.52 -0.95
CA SER A 99 -2.77 -12.28 -1.83
C SER A 99 -3.11 -13.53 -2.66
N ASP A 100 -4.37 -13.58 -3.12
CA ASP A 100 -4.82 -14.68 -3.98
C ASP A 100 -4.13 -14.62 -5.36
N PRO A 101 -3.97 -15.77 -6.04
CA PRO A 101 -3.37 -15.80 -7.36
C PRO A 101 -4.07 -14.83 -8.34
N GLY A 102 -3.28 -14.08 -9.11
CA GLY A 102 -3.78 -13.15 -10.12
C GLY A 102 -4.25 -11.80 -9.58
N VAL A 103 -4.26 -11.59 -8.27
CA VAL A 103 -4.65 -10.31 -7.68
C VAL A 103 -3.47 -9.33 -7.74
N ILE A 104 -3.73 -8.10 -8.14
CA ILE A 104 -2.78 -7.00 -8.16
C ILE A 104 -3.29 -5.91 -7.22
N PRO A 105 -2.49 -5.39 -6.29
CA PRO A 105 -1.08 -5.71 -5.98
C PRO A 105 -0.88 -7.13 -5.44
N VAL A 106 0.30 -7.69 -5.68
CA VAL A 106 0.67 -8.97 -5.08
C VAL A 106 1.29 -8.70 -3.72
N LYS A 107 0.59 -9.09 -2.67
CA LYS A 107 1.05 -8.90 -1.30
C LYS A 107 1.83 -10.11 -0.82
N PHE A 108 2.95 -9.86 -0.16
CA PHE A 108 3.83 -10.91 0.34
C PHE A 108 4.45 -10.50 1.67
N ARG A 109 5.04 -11.48 2.36
CA ARG A 109 5.83 -11.22 3.56
C ARG A 109 7.30 -11.29 3.21
N ALA A 110 7.98 -10.16 3.38
CA ALA A 110 9.44 -10.07 3.28
C ALA A 110 10.08 -10.69 4.52
N PRO A 111 11.43 -10.83 4.57
CA PRO A 111 12.10 -11.30 5.77
C PRO A 111 11.63 -10.58 7.03
N ASP A 112 11.57 -11.33 8.14
CA ASP A 112 11.04 -10.87 9.42
C ASP A 112 9.54 -10.55 9.40
N GLY A 113 8.83 -10.99 8.35
CA GLY A 113 7.38 -10.83 8.27
C GLY A 113 6.88 -9.47 7.82
N ILE A 114 7.77 -8.60 7.36
CA ILE A 114 7.40 -7.27 6.87
C ILE A 114 6.46 -7.40 5.67
N VAL A 115 5.31 -6.71 5.74
CA VAL A 115 4.31 -6.74 4.66
C VAL A 115 4.73 -5.80 3.54
N ALA A 116 4.79 -6.34 2.33
CA ALA A 116 5.12 -5.57 1.14
C ALA A 116 4.28 -6.04 -0.04
N GLU A 117 4.30 -5.26 -1.11
CA GLU A 117 3.57 -5.57 -2.33
C GLU A 117 4.47 -5.39 -3.54
N ILE A 118 4.18 -6.12 -4.62
CA ILE A 118 4.74 -5.80 -5.92
C ILE A 118 3.62 -5.40 -6.87
N VAL A 119 3.92 -4.42 -7.72
CA VAL A 119 2.96 -3.82 -8.66
C VAL A 119 3.62 -3.63 -10.01
N PRO A 120 2.83 -3.63 -11.10
CA PRO A 120 3.36 -3.29 -12.41
C PRO A 120 3.62 -1.77 -12.52
N ALA A 121 4.33 -1.38 -13.57
CA ALA A 121 4.60 0.03 -13.87
C ALA A 121 3.28 0.83 -13.97
N ARG A 122 3.33 2.07 -13.53
CA ARG A 122 2.21 3.03 -13.61
C ARG A 122 0.97 2.62 -12.83
N ARG A 123 1.14 1.82 -11.80
CA ARG A 123 0.02 1.41 -10.95
C ARG A 123 -0.60 2.60 -10.22
N TYR A 124 0.22 3.53 -9.77
CA TYR A 124 -0.24 4.67 -8.98
C TYR A 124 -0.10 5.99 -9.72
N LYS A 125 -1.06 6.88 -9.46
CA LYS A 125 -1.01 8.26 -9.95
C LYS A 125 -0.20 9.09 -8.97
N THR A 126 0.73 9.90 -9.49
CA THR A 126 1.49 10.85 -8.69
C THR A 126 1.38 12.22 -9.35
N SER A 127 1.90 13.27 -8.71
CA SER A 127 1.85 14.61 -9.28
C SER A 127 2.53 14.70 -10.66
N LYS A 128 3.48 13.81 -10.94
CA LYS A 128 4.19 13.78 -12.22
C LYS A 128 3.41 13.07 -13.31
N SER A 129 2.47 12.21 -12.94
CA SER A 129 1.67 11.44 -13.88
C SER A 129 0.23 11.95 -13.99
N ALA A 130 -0.11 12.96 -13.23
CA ALA A 130 -1.44 13.57 -13.23
C ALA A 130 -1.59 14.54 -14.40
#